data_083261b82fa52da4e45e062c0b8db80f
#
_entry.id   083261b82fa52da4e45e062c0b8db80f
#
_cell.length_a   1.000
_cell.length_b   1.000
_cell.length_c   1.000
_cell.angle_alpha   90.00
_cell.angle_beta   90.00
_cell.angle_gamma   90.00
#
_symmetry.space_group_name_H-M   'P 1'
#
loop_
_entity.id
_entity.type
_entity.pdbx_description
1 polymer ?
#
loop_
_entity_poly.entity_id
_entity_poly.type
_entity_poly.pdbx_seq_one_letter_code
_entity_poly.pdbx_strand_id
1 'polypeptide(L)'
;KSVYMTEAAQELSNEMDSYIAKFASSKNTIQEKPSAAITADTILDTINGARTKLFQNDVALNTELVLTATPKFIEILTKAYEKLDTDNSEMMKNGRVGRYHNVIIKMSNNVYNDGTYDYIMLRTRRALAFVNQVTHSEAYRPEKGFADALKGFVAYDGTWVRPKENVTLAVKYA
;
A
#
# COMPACT_ATOMS: atom_id res chain seq x y z
N LYS A 1 8.00 -26.22 -15.20
CA LYS A 1 8.49 -24.90 -15.72
C LYS A 1 7.53 -23.76 -15.42
N SER A 2 6.20 -23.94 -15.51
CA SER A 2 5.22 -22.86 -15.29
C SER A 2 5.14 -22.37 -13.84
N VAL A 3 5.25 -23.27 -12.85
CA VAL A 3 5.16 -22.93 -11.41
C VAL A 3 6.28 -21.97 -11.00
N TYR A 4 7.53 -22.31 -11.32
CA TYR A 4 8.68 -21.46 -11.00
C TYR A 4 8.63 -20.07 -11.68
N MET A 5 8.09 -19.99 -12.88
CA MET A 5 7.90 -18.73 -13.60
C MET A 5 6.85 -17.85 -12.92
N THR A 6 5.79 -18.46 -12.41
CA THR A 6 4.74 -17.75 -11.67
C THR A 6 5.27 -17.22 -10.33
N GLU A 7 6.02 -18.06 -9.61
CA GLU A 7 6.66 -17.67 -8.35
C GLU A 7 7.67 -16.53 -8.55
N ALA A 8 8.51 -16.62 -9.58
CA ALA A 8 9.48 -15.55 -9.91
C ALA A 8 8.79 -14.23 -10.29
N ALA A 9 7.69 -14.29 -11.04
CA ALA A 9 6.91 -13.10 -11.38
C ALA A 9 6.23 -12.47 -10.14
N GLN A 10 5.78 -13.30 -9.21
CA GLN A 10 5.19 -12.85 -7.96
C GLN A 10 6.23 -12.19 -7.04
N GLU A 11 7.43 -12.75 -6.98
CA GLU A 11 8.53 -12.19 -6.19
C GLU A 11 9.00 -10.84 -6.74
N LEU A 12 9.10 -10.72 -8.06
CA LEU A 12 9.36 -9.44 -8.72
C LEU A 12 8.27 -8.39 -8.42
N SER A 13 7.00 -8.80 -8.42
CA SER A 13 5.89 -7.91 -8.06
C SER A 13 5.98 -7.46 -6.62
N ASN A 14 6.30 -8.37 -5.69
CA ASN A 14 6.50 -8.05 -4.26
C ASN A 14 7.65 -7.06 -4.06
N GLU A 15 8.76 -7.22 -4.79
CA GLU A 15 9.89 -6.29 -4.72
C GLU A 15 9.52 -4.89 -5.22
N MET A 16 8.78 -4.79 -6.33
CA MET A 16 8.27 -3.52 -6.85
C MET A 16 7.29 -2.86 -5.86
N ASP A 17 6.40 -3.63 -5.25
CA ASP A 17 5.47 -3.12 -4.24
C ASP A 17 6.21 -2.62 -2.99
N SER A 18 7.25 -3.33 -2.55
CA SER A 18 8.11 -2.93 -1.43
C SER A 18 8.90 -1.66 -1.76
N TYR A 19 9.35 -1.52 -3.01
CA TYR A 19 10.01 -0.31 -3.48
C TYR A 19 9.06 0.91 -3.42
N ILE A 20 7.83 0.75 -3.91
CA ILE A 20 6.79 1.79 -3.83
C ILE A 20 6.47 2.13 -2.38
N ALA A 21 6.38 1.12 -1.51
CA ALA A 21 6.07 1.33 -0.09
C ALA A 21 7.14 2.19 0.63
N LYS A 22 8.41 2.10 0.23
CA LYS A 22 9.49 2.95 0.79
C LYS A 22 9.27 4.44 0.57
N PHE A 23 8.51 4.83 -0.45
CA PHE A 23 8.13 6.24 -0.67
C PHE A 23 7.27 6.81 0.47
N ALA A 24 6.63 5.95 1.28
CA ALA A 24 5.89 6.37 2.46
C ALA A 24 6.76 7.10 3.49
N SER A 25 8.05 6.78 3.59
CA SER A 25 8.99 7.43 4.49
C SER A 25 9.50 8.79 3.97
N SER A 26 9.10 9.20 2.78
CA SER A 26 9.55 10.46 2.17
C SER A 26 9.09 11.68 2.96
N LYS A 27 10.02 12.58 3.28
CA LYS A 27 9.74 13.84 3.96
C LYS A 27 8.97 14.85 3.10
N ASN A 28 8.85 14.60 1.80
CA ASN A 28 8.17 15.50 0.86
C ASN A 28 6.64 15.39 0.93
N THR A 29 6.12 14.37 1.60
CA THR A 29 4.68 14.15 1.79
C THR A 29 4.23 14.58 3.18
N ILE A 30 2.92 14.70 3.38
CA ILE A 30 2.35 15.01 4.69
C ILE A 30 2.52 13.79 5.58
N GLN A 31 3.25 13.95 6.66
CA GLN A 31 3.49 12.89 7.65
C GLN A 31 2.61 13.12 8.87
N GLU A 32 1.88 12.10 9.28
CA GLU A 32 1.14 12.07 10.53
C GLU A 32 1.62 10.93 11.42
N LYS A 33 1.94 11.28 12.65
CA LYS A 33 2.35 10.32 13.65
C LYS A 33 1.42 10.43 14.87
N PRO A 34 0.41 9.55 14.97
CA PRO A 34 -0.43 9.51 16.14
C PRO A 34 0.41 9.33 17.41
N SER A 35 0.09 10.07 18.46
CA SER A 35 0.83 10.04 19.74
C SER A 35 0.62 8.74 20.50
N ALA A 36 -0.51 8.08 20.28
CA ALA A 36 -0.88 6.81 20.92
C ALA A 36 -0.93 5.67 19.90
N ALA A 37 -0.84 4.44 20.41
CA ALA A 37 -1.08 3.25 19.62
C ALA A 37 -2.50 3.24 19.05
N ILE A 38 -2.67 2.76 17.82
CA ILE A 38 -3.97 2.68 17.18
C ILE A 38 -4.80 1.55 17.80
N THR A 39 -6.04 1.89 18.13
CA THR A 39 -7.06 0.99 18.65
C THR A 39 -8.32 1.04 17.77
N ALA A 40 -9.25 0.11 18.00
CA ALA A 40 -10.53 0.11 17.29
C ALA A 40 -11.35 1.40 17.48
N ASP A 41 -11.16 2.10 18.60
CA ASP A 41 -11.90 3.34 18.89
C ASP A 41 -11.29 4.57 18.20
N THR A 42 -9.98 4.55 17.91
CA THR A 42 -9.25 5.70 17.36
C THR A 42 -8.96 5.59 15.86
N ILE A 43 -9.08 4.40 15.27
CA ILE A 43 -8.68 4.14 13.88
C ILE A 43 -9.50 4.96 12.87
N LEU A 44 -10.81 5.08 13.08
CA LEU A 44 -11.69 5.82 12.20
C LEU A 44 -11.42 7.32 12.25
N ASP A 45 -11.15 7.85 13.44
CA ASP A 45 -10.77 9.25 13.62
C ASP A 45 -9.42 9.54 12.95
N THR A 46 -8.49 8.61 13.02
CA THR A 46 -7.19 8.71 12.35
C THR A 46 -7.36 8.76 10.82
N ILE A 47 -8.20 7.89 10.25
CA ILE A 47 -8.48 7.90 8.80
C ILE A 47 -9.20 9.19 8.40
N ASN A 48 -10.17 9.64 9.17
CA ASN A 48 -10.91 10.88 8.90
C ASN A 48 -10.01 12.11 9.02
N GLY A 49 -9.10 12.15 9.99
CA GLY A 49 -8.10 13.20 10.12
C GLY A 49 -7.18 13.29 8.90
N ALA A 50 -6.69 12.15 8.42
CA ALA A 50 -5.88 12.09 7.20
C ALA A 50 -6.66 12.55 5.95
N ARG A 51 -7.93 12.15 5.82
CA ARG A 51 -8.81 12.64 4.74
C ARG A 51 -8.98 14.15 4.78
N THR A 52 -9.25 14.69 5.96
CA THR A 52 -9.43 16.13 6.15
C THR A 52 -8.20 16.90 5.69
N LYS A 53 -7.00 16.42 6.01
CA LYS A 53 -5.76 17.05 5.55
C LYS A 53 -5.58 17.03 4.04
N LEU A 54 -5.99 15.95 3.36
CA LEU A 54 -5.99 15.91 1.90
C LEU A 54 -6.94 16.95 1.32
N PHE A 55 -8.13 17.09 1.86
CA PHE A 55 -9.09 18.09 1.40
C PHE A 55 -8.64 19.53 1.69
N GLN A 56 -7.93 19.76 2.80
CA GLN A 56 -7.29 21.05 3.10
C GLN A 56 -6.15 21.39 2.13
N ASN A 57 -5.62 20.40 1.40
CA ASN A 57 -4.61 20.59 0.35
C ASN A 57 -5.23 20.58 -1.06
N ASP A 58 -6.46 21.04 -1.19
CA ASP A 58 -7.18 21.23 -2.47
C ASP A 58 -7.43 19.93 -3.27
N VAL A 59 -7.48 18.76 -2.59
CA VAL A 59 -7.96 17.54 -3.23
C VAL A 59 -9.48 17.62 -3.34
N ALA A 60 -10.00 17.43 -4.55
CA ALA A 60 -11.44 17.51 -4.80
C ALA A 60 -12.19 16.42 -4.02
N LEU A 61 -13.35 16.79 -3.43
CA LEU A 61 -14.15 15.95 -2.53
C LEU A 61 -14.63 14.63 -3.19
N ASN A 62 -14.81 14.64 -4.49
CA ASN A 62 -15.23 13.48 -5.28
C ASN A 62 -14.06 12.60 -5.76
N THR A 63 -12.83 12.97 -5.43
CA THR A 63 -11.64 12.18 -5.81
C THR A 63 -11.59 10.90 -5.00
N GLU A 64 -11.40 9.78 -5.69
CA GLU A 64 -11.21 8.49 -5.07
C GLU A 64 -9.81 8.43 -4.41
N LEU A 65 -9.80 8.10 -3.12
CA LEU A 65 -8.59 7.93 -2.33
C LEU A 65 -8.26 6.44 -2.19
N VAL A 66 -6.99 6.12 -2.09
CA VAL A 66 -6.50 4.75 -1.87
C VAL A 66 -5.71 4.72 -0.56
N LEU A 67 -6.14 3.88 0.36
CA LEU A 67 -5.44 3.56 1.59
C LEU A 67 -4.75 2.20 1.43
N THR A 68 -3.43 2.16 1.56
CA THR A 68 -2.68 0.90 1.56
C THR A 68 -2.24 0.60 2.98
N ALA A 69 -2.73 -0.48 3.55
CA ALA A 69 -2.58 -0.81 4.96
C ALA A 69 -2.12 -2.25 5.19
N THR A 70 -1.51 -2.49 6.35
CA THR A 70 -1.10 -3.82 6.81
C THR A 70 -2.31 -4.68 7.22
N PRO A 71 -2.20 -6.01 7.21
CA PRO A 71 -3.25 -6.90 7.71
C PRO A 71 -3.67 -6.59 9.15
N LYS A 72 -2.71 -6.21 10.02
CA LYS A 72 -2.99 -5.85 11.41
C LYS A 72 -3.83 -4.58 11.52
N PHE A 73 -3.56 -3.57 10.69
CA PHE A 73 -4.40 -2.37 10.63
C PHE A 73 -5.83 -2.69 10.21
N ILE A 74 -5.97 -3.59 9.24
CA ILE A 74 -7.27 -4.03 8.73
C ILE A 74 -8.05 -4.82 9.76
N GLU A 75 -7.39 -5.69 10.53
CA GLU A 75 -8.03 -6.40 11.64
C GLU A 75 -8.64 -5.42 12.67
N ILE A 76 -7.88 -4.39 13.05
CA ILE A 76 -8.35 -3.36 13.98
C ILE A 76 -9.52 -2.56 13.37
N LEU A 77 -9.42 -2.26 12.07
CA LEU A 77 -10.49 -1.57 11.34
C LEU A 77 -11.77 -2.40 11.30
N THR A 78 -11.68 -3.70 11.05
CA THR A 78 -12.83 -4.62 11.07
C THR A 78 -13.49 -4.61 12.45
N LYS A 79 -12.71 -4.70 13.53
CA LYS A 79 -13.23 -4.60 14.91
C LYS A 79 -13.92 -3.25 15.18
N ALA A 80 -13.41 -2.16 14.61
CA ALA A 80 -14.06 -0.85 14.71
C ALA A 80 -15.43 -0.82 14.02
N TYR A 81 -15.56 -1.48 12.87
CA TYR A 81 -16.83 -1.57 12.15
C TYR A 81 -17.84 -2.46 12.85
N GLU A 82 -17.42 -3.59 13.42
CA GLU A 82 -18.28 -4.46 14.22
C GLU A 82 -18.92 -3.71 15.40
N LYS A 83 -18.18 -2.76 16.00
CA LYS A 83 -18.68 -1.90 17.06
C LYS A 83 -19.73 -0.88 16.61
N LEU A 84 -19.71 -0.48 15.33
CA LEU A 84 -20.62 0.56 14.81
C LEU A 84 -22.02 0.06 14.47
N ASP A 85 -22.26 -1.26 14.61
CA ASP A 85 -23.59 -1.89 14.33
C ASP A 85 -24.19 -1.46 12.98
N THR A 86 -23.35 -1.22 12.00
CA THR A 86 -23.73 -0.73 10.69
C THR A 86 -23.79 -1.89 9.71
N ASP A 87 -24.92 -2.02 9.04
CA ASP A 87 -25.21 -3.03 8.00
C ASP A 87 -24.39 -2.81 6.72
N ASN A 88 -23.06 -2.77 6.88
CA ASN A 88 -22.11 -2.49 5.82
C ASN A 88 -21.57 -3.80 5.21
N SER A 89 -22.52 -4.63 4.73
CA SER A 89 -22.26 -5.95 4.16
C SER A 89 -21.33 -5.94 2.92
N GLU A 90 -21.11 -4.79 2.29
CA GLU A 90 -20.19 -4.67 1.16
C GLU A 90 -18.71 -4.70 1.57
N MET A 91 -18.41 -4.38 2.82
CA MET A 91 -17.02 -4.39 3.32
C MET A 91 -16.47 -5.78 3.57
N MET A 92 -17.35 -6.77 3.79
CA MET A 92 -16.95 -8.13 4.17
C MET A 92 -16.97 -9.11 2.99
N LYS A 93 -17.38 -8.72 1.80
CA LYS A 93 -17.42 -9.60 0.63
C LYS A 93 -16.02 -9.82 0.05
N ASN A 94 -15.56 -11.07 0.07
CA ASN A 94 -14.40 -11.60 -0.66
C ASN A 94 -13.00 -11.26 -0.12
N GLY A 95 -12.82 -11.04 1.19
CA GLY A 95 -11.48 -10.76 1.74
C GLY A 95 -10.81 -9.49 1.20
N ARG A 96 -11.51 -8.73 0.36
CA ARG A 96 -11.13 -7.39 -0.05
C ARG A 96 -11.67 -6.43 0.98
N VAL A 97 -10.77 -5.75 1.66
CA VAL A 97 -11.17 -4.69 2.57
C VAL A 97 -11.84 -3.61 1.76
N GLY A 98 -13.08 -3.37 2.08
CA GLY A 98 -14.01 -2.61 1.29
C GLY A 98 -13.69 -1.13 1.09
N ARG A 99 -14.73 -0.35 1.06
CA ARG A 99 -14.70 1.10 0.82
C ARG A 99 -15.18 1.81 2.08
N TYR A 100 -14.45 2.81 2.50
CA TYR A 100 -14.86 3.72 3.57
C TYR A 100 -15.04 5.13 2.98
N HIS A 101 -16.28 5.58 2.86
CA HIS A 101 -16.62 6.79 2.12
C HIS A 101 -16.03 6.76 0.70
N ASN A 102 -15.15 7.72 0.35
CA ASN A 102 -14.44 7.77 -0.92
C ASN A 102 -13.04 7.10 -0.87
N VAL A 103 -12.74 6.36 0.20
CA VAL A 103 -11.46 5.67 0.39
C VAL A 103 -11.59 4.20 0.02
N ILE A 104 -10.82 3.75 -0.96
CA ILE A 104 -10.60 2.34 -1.24
C ILE A 104 -9.49 1.84 -0.32
N ILE A 105 -9.78 0.81 0.45
CA ILE A 105 -8.83 0.19 1.36
C ILE A 105 -8.21 -1.03 0.69
N LYS A 106 -6.89 -1.07 0.61
CA LYS A 106 -6.11 -2.19 0.08
C LYS A 106 -5.21 -2.77 1.17
N MET A 107 -5.23 -4.09 1.28
CA MET A 107 -4.31 -4.82 2.15
C MET A 107 -3.02 -5.12 1.41
N SER A 108 -1.88 -4.88 2.05
CA SER A 108 -0.57 -5.27 1.54
C SER A 108 0.36 -5.66 2.69
N ASN A 109 1.11 -6.73 2.53
CA ASN A 109 2.18 -7.12 3.45
C ASN A 109 3.46 -6.30 3.21
N ASN A 110 3.56 -5.64 2.05
CA ASN A 110 4.75 -4.90 1.62
C ASN A 110 4.75 -3.43 2.09
N VAL A 111 3.95 -3.11 3.12
CA VAL A 111 3.96 -1.77 3.72
C VAL A 111 5.31 -1.51 4.39
N TYR A 112 5.86 -0.31 4.18
CA TYR A 112 7.14 0.06 4.80
C TYR A 112 7.02 0.13 6.32
N ASN A 113 7.97 -0.51 7.00
CA ASN A 113 8.10 -0.53 8.45
C ASN A 113 9.54 -0.14 8.83
N ASP A 114 9.71 0.73 9.82
CA ASP A 114 11.02 1.14 10.33
C ASP A 114 11.47 0.36 11.60
N GLY A 115 10.76 -0.73 11.94
CA GLY A 115 10.96 -1.53 13.14
C GLY A 115 10.07 -1.08 14.32
N THR A 116 9.45 0.09 14.25
CA THR A 116 8.58 0.63 15.31
C THR A 116 7.20 1.04 14.77
N TYR A 117 7.16 1.60 13.57
CA TYR A 117 5.95 2.14 12.95
C TYR A 117 5.73 1.54 11.56
N ASP A 118 4.46 1.24 11.26
CA ASP A 118 4.01 0.97 9.91
C ASP A 118 3.63 2.27 9.22
N TYR A 119 4.13 2.49 8.01
CA TYR A 119 3.88 3.70 7.23
C TYR A 119 2.77 3.48 6.21
N ILE A 120 1.55 3.75 6.63
CA ILE A 120 0.33 3.57 5.84
C ILE A 120 0.11 4.80 4.97
N MET A 121 -0.05 4.61 3.67
CA MET A 121 -0.29 5.71 2.72
C MET A 121 -1.77 5.87 2.40
N LEU A 122 -2.30 7.07 2.63
CA LEU A 122 -3.58 7.53 2.09
C LEU A 122 -3.31 8.55 0.99
N ARG A 123 -3.61 8.20 -0.26
CA ARG A 123 -3.24 9.02 -1.41
C ARG A 123 -4.27 9.00 -2.53
N THR A 124 -4.19 9.99 -3.40
CA THR A 124 -4.85 9.92 -4.70
C THR A 124 -4.07 8.99 -5.64
N ARG A 125 -4.72 8.46 -6.66
CA ARG A 125 -4.03 7.60 -7.65
C ARG A 125 -2.94 8.35 -8.42
N ARG A 126 -3.10 9.66 -8.62
CA ARG A 126 -2.18 10.53 -9.36
C ARG A 126 -1.04 11.11 -8.51
N ALA A 127 -1.00 10.84 -7.21
CA ALA A 127 0.02 11.38 -6.32
C ALA A 127 1.41 10.81 -6.62
N LEU A 128 1.48 9.55 -6.99
CA LEU A 128 2.70 8.80 -7.28
C LEU A 128 2.66 8.30 -8.73
N ALA A 129 3.72 8.53 -9.49
CA ALA A 129 3.96 7.88 -10.77
C ALA A 129 4.95 6.72 -10.58
N PHE A 130 4.64 5.60 -11.17
CA PHE A 130 5.48 4.42 -11.20
C PHE A 130 5.57 3.91 -12.63
N VAL A 131 6.78 3.61 -13.07
CA VAL A 131 7.04 3.05 -14.40
C VAL A 131 7.83 1.78 -14.24
N ASN A 132 7.45 0.76 -14.96
CA ASN A 132 8.20 -0.48 -15.06
C ASN A 132 8.34 -0.87 -16.53
N GLN A 133 9.47 -1.46 -16.87
CA GLN A 133 9.75 -1.98 -18.19
C GLN A 133 10.43 -3.34 -18.07
N VAL A 134 9.85 -4.36 -18.69
CA VAL A 134 10.56 -5.62 -18.92
C VAL A 134 11.56 -5.39 -20.03
N THR A 135 12.84 -5.33 -19.68
CA THR A 135 13.86 -4.91 -20.61
C THR A 135 14.39 -6.07 -21.44
N HIS A 136 14.54 -7.23 -20.82
CA HIS A 136 15.04 -8.41 -21.53
C HIS A 136 14.74 -9.69 -20.77
N SER A 137 14.42 -10.76 -21.51
CA SER A 137 14.37 -12.12 -20.98
C SER A 137 14.91 -13.08 -22.04
N GLU A 138 15.86 -13.92 -21.68
CA GLU A 138 16.45 -14.90 -22.58
C GLU A 138 16.63 -16.25 -21.94
N ALA A 139 16.48 -17.31 -22.74
CA ALA A 139 16.89 -18.65 -22.35
C ALA A 139 18.42 -18.75 -22.46
N TYR A 140 19.04 -19.27 -21.43
CA TYR A 140 20.47 -19.39 -21.34
C TYR A 140 20.87 -20.75 -20.76
N ARG A 141 21.91 -21.34 -21.29
CA ARG A 141 22.45 -22.61 -20.82
C ARG A 141 23.72 -22.35 -20.02
N PRO A 142 23.73 -22.62 -18.69
CA PRO A 142 24.92 -22.43 -17.88
C PRO A 142 26.07 -23.33 -18.33
N GLU A 143 27.28 -22.80 -18.38
CA GLU A 143 28.50 -23.56 -18.76
C GLU A 143 28.79 -24.73 -17.80
N LYS A 144 28.40 -24.63 -16.54
CA LYS A 144 28.65 -25.61 -15.48
C LYS A 144 27.45 -26.50 -15.14
N GLY A 145 26.40 -26.51 -15.96
CA GLY A 145 25.17 -27.26 -15.66
C GLY A 145 24.50 -27.82 -16.90
N PHE A 146 23.82 -28.95 -16.75
CA PHE A 146 23.01 -29.58 -17.82
C PHE A 146 21.54 -29.15 -17.79
N ALA A 147 21.24 -27.99 -17.20
CA ALA A 147 19.88 -27.46 -17.10
C ALA A 147 19.73 -26.22 -17.96
N ASP A 148 18.55 -26.05 -18.58
CA ASP A 148 18.18 -24.80 -19.20
C ASP A 148 17.76 -23.78 -18.15
N ALA A 149 18.32 -22.59 -18.18
CA ALA A 149 18.01 -21.49 -17.29
C ALA A 149 17.34 -20.34 -18.06
N LEU A 150 16.52 -19.58 -17.37
CA LEU A 150 15.96 -18.33 -17.87
C LEU A 150 16.56 -17.18 -17.05
N LYS A 151 17.08 -16.18 -17.71
CA LYS A 151 17.51 -14.93 -17.07
C LYS A 151 16.78 -13.75 -17.67
N GLY A 152 16.53 -12.75 -16.85
CA GLY A 152 15.90 -11.52 -17.30
C GLY A 152 16.07 -10.45 -16.25
N PHE A 153 15.78 -9.22 -16.65
CA PHE A 153 15.73 -8.10 -15.73
C PHE A 153 14.56 -7.16 -16.06
N VAL A 154 14.06 -6.53 -15.02
CA VAL A 154 13.03 -5.51 -15.08
C VAL A 154 13.62 -4.23 -14.54
N ALA A 155 13.56 -3.16 -15.32
CA ALA A 155 13.86 -1.81 -14.84
C ALA A 155 12.58 -1.17 -14.34
N TYR A 156 12.61 -0.58 -13.15
CA TYR A 156 11.47 0.15 -12.59
C TYR A 156 11.96 1.35 -11.80
N ASP A 157 11.13 2.36 -11.76
CA ASP A 157 11.37 3.57 -10.95
C ASP A 157 10.04 4.23 -10.60
N GLY A 158 10.08 5.13 -9.60
CA GLY A 158 8.90 5.86 -9.17
C GLY A 158 9.26 7.25 -8.63
N THR A 159 8.30 8.15 -8.68
CA THR A 159 8.47 9.48 -8.12
C THR A 159 7.16 10.07 -7.65
N TRP A 160 7.23 10.96 -6.65
CA TRP A 160 6.11 11.79 -6.25
C TRP A 160 5.84 12.87 -7.28
N VAL A 161 4.70 12.79 -7.96
CA VAL A 161 4.23 13.83 -8.89
C VAL A 161 3.49 14.93 -8.11
N ARG A 162 2.69 14.50 -7.13
CA ARG A 162 1.91 15.42 -6.28
C ARG A 162 2.04 15.02 -4.81
N PRO A 163 3.15 15.37 -4.15
CA PRO A 163 3.42 14.94 -2.79
C PRO A 163 2.40 15.44 -1.77
N LYS A 164 1.73 16.57 -2.02
CA LYS A 164 0.65 17.10 -1.17
C LYS A 164 -0.66 16.31 -1.25
N GLU A 165 -0.81 15.44 -2.24
CA GLU A 165 -1.96 14.55 -2.40
C GLU A 165 -1.73 13.18 -1.73
N ASN A 166 -0.74 13.07 -0.85
CA ASN A 166 -0.49 11.90 -0.01
C ASN A 166 -0.34 12.31 1.45
N VAL A 167 -1.03 11.58 2.32
CA VAL A 167 -0.82 11.61 3.77
C VAL A 167 -0.31 10.24 4.20
N THR A 168 0.84 10.24 4.85
CA THR A 168 1.42 9.03 5.41
C THR A 168 1.14 8.98 6.92
N LEU A 169 0.51 7.91 7.36
CA LEU A 169 0.25 7.62 8.76
C LEU A 169 1.35 6.70 9.29
N ALA A 170 2.20 7.19 10.18
CA ALA A 170 3.15 6.35 10.91
C ALA A 170 2.44 5.77 12.14
N VAL A 171 1.97 4.53 12.04
CA VAL A 171 1.12 3.90 13.05
C VAL A 171 1.89 2.89 13.90
N LYS A 172 1.55 2.85 15.17
CA LYS A 172 1.98 1.82 16.12
C LYS A 172 0.74 1.13 16.65
N TYR A 173 0.82 -0.16 16.84
CA TYR A 173 -0.28 -0.96 17.38
C TYR A 173 -0.10 -1.19 18.88
N ALA A 174 -1.25 -1.31 19.56
CA ALA A 174 -1.29 -1.68 20.96
C ALA A 174 -0.97 -3.15 21.17
#